data_eabd8f700f369e623fca6e73f78994d8
#
_entry.id   eabd8f700f369e623fca6e73f78994d8
#
_cell.length_a   1.000
_cell.length_b   1.000
_cell.length_c   1.000
_cell.angle_alpha   90.00
_cell.angle_beta   90.00
_cell.angle_gamma   90.00
#
_symmetry.space_group_name_H-M   'P 1'
#
loop_
_entity.id
_entity.type
_entity.pdbx_description
1 polymer ?
#
loop_
_entity_poly.entity_id
_entity_poly.type
_entity_poly.pdbx_seq_one_letter_code
_entity_poly.pdbx_strand_id
1 'polypeptide(L)'
;LFQSLLHSGRDLSRADSPNSGALNAEVAAWKALRVAGIEPVAVCAPTTTGRQQHVRVAITQRAPGQARLVISALFAVARFKHVFVVDDDVDVFSDEQVEWAMATRFRADRDIVIETGFPPHYMDPTNEDGGTMTKAGFDLTVPFGRPDLIDNWVAEAPRFGRPQRFRTVREALESGPMYFAHLMEAVGSRDGREVALELDRLREEGILTRLENGEWALKSKKEIKS
;
A
#
# COMPACT_ATOMS: atom_id res chain seq x y z
N LEU A 1 -24.48 7.92 -3.74
CA LEU A 1 -23.19 7.32 -4.15
C LEU A 1 -22.00 8.06 -3.52
N PHE A 2 -21.97 9.38 -3.63
CA PHE A 2 -20.97 10.23 -2.96
C PHE A 2 -20.98 10.06 -1.44
N GLN A 3 -22.15 9.85 -0.85
CA GLN A 3 -22.30 9.57 0.58
C GLN A 3 -21.67 8.24 0.98
N SER A 4 -21.66 7.22 0.13
CA SER A 4 -21.05 5.94 0.48
C SER A 4 -19.52 5.99 0.49
N LEU A 5 -18.90 6.80 -0.38
CA LEU A 5 -17.45 7.05 -0.34
C LEU A 5 -17.06 7.92 0.86
N LEU A 6 -17.87 8.93 1.16
CA LEU A 6 -17.67 9.74 2.37
C LEU A 6 -17.95 8.94 3.64
N HIS A 7 -18.94 8.03 3.62
CA HIS A 7 -19.18 7.08 4.69
C HIS A 7 -18.05 6.08 4.81
N SER A 8 -17.55 5.55 3.71
CA SER A 8 -16.39 4.67 3.75
C SER A 8 -15.14 5.40 4.21
N GLY A 9 -14.97 6.68 3.85
CA GLY A 9 -13.94 7.54 4.40
C GLY A 9 -14.08 7.84 5.90
N ARG A 10 -15.32 7.97 6.39
CA ARG A 10 -15.59 8.12 7.85
C ARG A 10 -15.48 6.80 8.60
N ASP A 11 -15.83 5.68 7.98
CA ASP A 11 -15.62 4.35 8.54
C ASP A 11 -14.15 3.95 8.57
N LEU A 12 -13.30 4.63 7.80
CA LEU A 12 -11.84 4.55 7.94
C LEU A 12 -11.36 5.00 9.34
N SER A 13 -12.13 5.83 10.03
CA SER A 13 -11.86 6.24 11.41
C SER A 13 -12.28 5.18 12.45
N ARG A 14 -13.07 4.19 12.07
CA ARG A 14 -13.39 3.03 12.91
C ARG A 14 -12.35 1.96 12.67
N ALA A 15 -11.56 1.69 13.68
CA ALA A 15 -10.33 0.90 13.67
C ALA A 15 -10.40 -0.50 13.00
N ASP A 16 -11.58 -1.05 12.79
CA ASP A 16 -11.73 -2.44 12.33
C ASP A 16 -12.09 -2.58 10.84
N SER A 17 -12.52 -1.51 10.19
CA SER A 17 -13.10 -1.60 8.85
C SER A 17 -12.11 -1.37 7.68
N PRO A 18 -11.08 -0.51 7.78
CA PRO A 18 -10.20 -0.21 6.64
C PRO A 18 -9.29 -1.38 6.30
N ASN A 19 -8.75 -2.06 7.30
CA ASN A 19 -7.78 -3.12 7.10
C ASN A 19 -8.40 -4.40 6.55
N SER A 20 -9.63 -4.74 6.91
CA SER A 20 -10.31 -5.94 6.40
C SER A 20 -10.62 -5.84 4.91
N GLY A 21 -10.99 -4.65 4.42
CA GLY A 21 -11.26 -4.43 3.00
C GLY A 21 -10.00 -4.54 2.13
N ALA A 22 -8.91 -3.93 2.56
CA ALA A 22 -7.62 -4.01 1.89
C ALA A 22 -7.07 -5.44 1.92
N LEU A 23 -7.06 -6.09 3.09
CA LEU A 23 -6.61 -7.47 3.23
C LEU A 23 -7.41 -8.44 2.35
N ASN A 24 -8.75 -8.30 2.30
CA ASN A 24 -9.57 -9.12 1.42
C ASN A 24 -9.29 -8.86 -0.07
N ALA A 25 -8.94 -7.63 -0.44
CA ALA A 25 -8.53 -7.30 -1.80
C ALA A 25 -7.18 -7.94 -2.15
N GLU A 26 -6.20 -7.84 -1.26
CA GLU A 26 -4.88 -8.45 -1.42
C GLU A 26 -4.97 -9.97 -1.54
N VAL A 27 -5.74 -10.63 -0.66
CA VAL A 27 -6.00 -12.08 -0.74
C VAL A 27 -6.64 -12.47 -2.06
N ALA A 28 -7.62 -11.68 -2.55
CA ALA A 28 -8.25 -11.93 -3.85
C ALA A 28 -7.26 -11.78 -5.01
N ALA A 29 -6.37 -10.79 -4.95
CA ALA A 29 -5.33 -10.59 -5.95
C ALA A 29 -4.31 -11.75 -5.93
N TRP A 30 -3.79 -12.12 -4.77
CA TRP A 30 -2.89 -13.26 -4.62
C TRP A 30 -3.49 -14.54 -5.20
N LYS A 31 -4.76 -14.81 -4.89
CA LYS A 31 -5.47 -15.98 -5.37
C LYS A 31 -5.64 -15.97 -6.90
N ALA A 32 -6.06 -14.85 -7.47
CA ALA A 32 -6.22 -14.71 -8.91
C ALA A 32 -4.91 -14.90 -9.67
N LEU A 33 -3.82 -14.30 -9.17
CA LEU A 33 -2.49 -14.41 -9.76
C LEU A 33 -1.97 -15.84 -9.70
N ARG A 34 -2.09 -16.52 -8.58
CA ARG A 34 -1.69 -17.93 -8.45
C ARG A 34 -2.46 -18.88 -9.36
N VAL A 35 -3.76 -18.66 -9.50
CA VAL A 35 -4.59 -19.42 -10.47
C VAL A 35 -4.12 -19.19 -11.91
N ALA A 36 -3.65 -17.98 -12.23
CA ALA A 36 -3.06 -17.66 -13.52
C ALA A 36 -1.59 -18.14 -13.69
N GLY A 37 -1.04 -18.85 -12.70
CA GLY A 37 0.35 -19.32 -12.73
C GLY A 37 1.40 -18.24 -12.46
N ILE A 38 0.99 -17.12 -11.86
CA ILE A 38 1.85 -15.99 -11.54
C ILE A 38 2.13 -16.00 -10.03
N GLU A 39 3.40 -15.96 -9.65
CA GLU A 39 3.81 -15.77 -8.26
C GLU A 39 4.29 -14.33 -8.08
N PRO A 40 3.48 -13.45 -7.45
CA PRO A 40 3.89 -12.07 -7.19
C PRO A 40 4.90 -12.01 -6.04
N VAL A 41 5.75 -11.00 -6.05
CA VAL A 41 6.69 -10.70 -4.94
C VAL A 41 5.93 -10.02 -3.79
N ALA A 42 5.08 -9.06 -4.13
CA ALA A 42 4.26 -8.34 -3.18
C ALA A 42 2.96 -7.87 -3.83
N VAL A 43 1.93 -7.69 -3.02
CA VAL A 43 0.63 -7.14 -3.43
C VAL A 43 0.19 -6.14 -2.36
N CYS A 44 -0.27 -4.98 -2.78
CA CYS A 44 -0.81 -3.95 -1.93
C CYS A 44 -2.14 -3.43 -2.50
N ALA A 45 -3.16 -3.36 -1.68
CA ALA A 45 -4.41 -2.65 -1.97
C ALA A 45 -4.49 -1.41 -1.06
N PRO A 46 -4.04 -0.22 -1.52
CA PRO A 46 -3.94 0.96 -0.67
C PRO A 46 -5.29 1.35 -0.07
N THR A 47 -5.32 1.59 1.24
CA THR A 47 -6.54 1.93 1.97
C THR A 47 -7.11 3.30 1.55
N THR A 48 -6.26 4.19 1.06
CA THR A 48 -6.60 5.55 0.64
C THR A 48 -7.28 5.62 -0.72
N THR A 49 -7.26 4.54 -1.50
CA THR A 49 -7.73 4.51 -2.90
C THR A 49 -9.06 3.76 -3.07
N GLY A 50 -10.05 4.06 -2.23
CA GLY A 50 -11.37 3.40 -2.28
C GLY A 50 -11.33 1.94 -1.84
N ARG A 51 -10.35 1.55 -1.06
CA ARG A 51 -10.17 0.26 -0.36
C ARG A 51 -9.94 -0.97 -1.24
N GLN A 52 -10.45 -1.00 -2.44
CA GLN A 52 -10.48 -2.21 -3.27
C GLN A 52 -10.40 -1.90 -4.75
N GLN A 53 -10.41 -0.63 -5.13
CA GLN A 53 -10.43 -0.24 -6.53
C GLN A 53 -9.04 -0.19 -7.14
N HIS A 54 -8.02 0.08 -6.34
CA HIS A 54 -6.63 0.03 -6.77
C HIS A 54 -5.94 -1.20 -6.21
N VAL A 55 -5.08 -1.81 -7.01
CA VAL A 55 -4.16 -2.86 -6.59
C VAL A 55 -2.80 -2.63 -7.22
N ARG A 56 -1.77 -2.78 -6.44
CA ARG A 56 -0.36 -2.69 -6.83
C ARG A 56 0.27 -4.05 -6.70
N VAL A 57 1.04 -4.47 -7.67
CA VAL A 57 1.69 -5.79 -7.70
C VAL A 57 3.14 -5.64 -8.10
N ALA A 58 4.04 -6.14 -7.27
CA ALA A 58 5.45 -6.31 -7.63
C ALA A 58 5.68 -7.72 -8.17
N ILE A 59 6.40 -7.81 -9.27
CA ILE A 59 6.77 -9.07 -9.90
C ILE A 59 8.26 -9.10 -10.24
N THR A 60 8.85 -10.29 -10.20
CA THR A 60 10.11 -10.53 -10.90
C THR A 60 9.77 -11.02 -12.29
N GLN A 61 10.03 -10.22 -13.31
CA GLN A 61 9.74 -10.59 -14.69
C GLN A 61 10.57 -11.80 -15.14
N ARG A 62 9.92 -12.78 -15.78
CA ARG A 62 10.55 -14.00 -16.33
C ARG A 62 10.37 -14.13 -17.82
N ALA A 63 9.48 -13.34 -18.41
CA ALA A 63 9.17 -13.35 -19.84
C ALA A 63 8.60 -12.01 -20.29
N PRO A 64 8.75 -11.65 -21.59
CA PRO A 64 8.09 -10.47 -22.15
C PRO A 64 6.58 -10.54 -21.98
N GLY A 65 5.94 -9.41 -21.63
CA GLY A 65 4.49 -9.31 -21.52
C GLY A 65 3.92 -9.88 -20.22
N GLN A 66 4.74 -10.25 -19.25
CA GLN A 66 4.26 -10.80 -17.98
C GLN A 66 3.43 -9.77 -17.21
N ALA A 67 3.77 -8.49 -17.24
CA ALA A 67 2.97 -7.43 -16.64
C ALA A 67 1.54 -7.38 -17.23
N ARG A 68 1.39 -7.55 -18.54
CA ARG A 68 0.06 -7.63 -19.18
C ARG A 68 -0.74 -8.85 -18.72
N LEU A 69 -0.08 -9.99 -18.51
CA LEU A 69 -0.72 -11.18 -17.96
C LEU A 69 -1.23 -10.93 -16.53
N VAL A 70 -0.44 -10.25 -15.70
CA VAL A 70 -0.85 -9.81 -14.35
C VAL A 70 -2.09 -8.91 -14.43
N ILE A 71 -2.07 -7.89 -15.28
CA ILE A 71 -3.18 -6.95 -15.47
C ILE A 71 -4.45 -7.72 -15.89
N SER A 72 -4.34 -8.61 -16.88
CA SER A 72 -5.48 -9.39 -17.38
C SER A 72 -6.06 -10.30 -16.31
N ALA A 73 -5.22 -10.99 -15.53
CA ALA A 73 -5.65 -11.85 -14.44
C ALA A 73 -6.42 -11.07 -13.36
N LEU A 74 -5.98 -9.86 -13.06
CA LEU A 74 -6.61 -9.01 -12.05
C LEU A 74 -7.86 -8.29 -12.56
N PHE A 75 -7.99 -8.06 -13.86
CA PHE A 75 -9.22 -7.55 -14.44
C PHE A 75 -10.39 -8.53 -14.27
N ALA A 76 -10.13 -9.82 -14.17
CA ALA A 76 -11.14 -10.82 -13.84
C ALA A 76 -11.70 -10.68 -12.41
N VAL A 77 -10.99 -9.97 -11.53
CA VAL A 77 -11.47 -9.71 -10.16
C VAL A 77 -12.39 -8.47 -10.18
N ALA A 78 -13.66 -8.66 -9.87
CA ALA A 78 -14.71 -7.65 -10.05
C ALA A 78 -14.40 -6.30 -9.37
N ARG A 79 -13.74 -6.33 -8.21
CA ARG A 79 -13.49 -5.13 -7.40
C ARG A 79 -12.38 -4.22 -7.90
N PHE A 80 -11.41 -4.74 -8.67
CA PHE A 80 -10.29 -3.94 -9.13
C PHE A 80 -10.68 -3.11 -10.36
N LYS A 81 -10.47 -1.81 -10.25
CA LYS A 81 -10.65 -0.83 -11.33
C LYS A 81 -9.32 -0.44 -11.95
N HIS A 82 -8.30 -0.23 -11.11
CA HIS A 82 -6.96 0.14 -11.54
C HIS A 82 -5.92 -0.85 -11.02
N VAL A 83 -5.08 -1.35 -11.91
CA VAL A 83 -4.02 -2.31 -11.62
C VAL A 83 -2.68 -1.69 -11.98
N PHE A 84 -1.76 -1.63 -11.02
CA PHE A 84 -0.40 -1.14 -11.21
C PHE A 84 0.57 -2.30 -11.06
N VAL A 85 1.41 -2.52 -12.05
CA VAL A 85 2.42 -3.59 -12.04
C VAL A 85 3.80 -2.97 -12.07
N VAL A 86 4.64 -3.33 -11.13
CA VAL A 86 6.03 -2.86 -10.99
C VAL A 86 6.99 -4.05 -10.91
N ASP A 87 8.26 -3.79 -11.11
CA ASP A 87 9.32 -4.76 -10.81
C ASP A 87 9.57 -4.88 -9.30
N ASP A 88 10.32 -5.91 -8.91
CA ASP A 88 10.60 -6.23 -7.50
C ASP A 88 11.56 -5.25 -6.79
N ASP A 89 12.12 -4.30 -7.52
CA ASP A 89 12.91 -3.20 -6.98
C ASP A 89 12.06 -2.04 -6.43
N VAL A 90 10.74 -2.02 -6.73
CA VAL A 90 9.79 -1.00 -6.27
C VAL A 90 8.95 -1.52 -5.11
N ASP A 91 8.98 -0.81 -3.99
CA ASP A 91 8.12 -1.13 -2.84
C ASP A 91 6.67 -0.69 -3.10
N VAL A 92 5.77 -1.65 -3.33
CA VAL A 92 4.34 -1.40 -3.58
C VAL A 92 3.59 -0.77 -2.40
N PHE A 93 4.19 -0.80 -1.20
CA PHE A 93 3.64 -0.17 0.00
C PHE A 93 4.07 1.29 0.16
N SER A 94 5.04 1.75 -0.65
CA SER A 94 5.48 3.15 -0.69
C SER A 94 4.79 3.89 -1.83
N ASP A 95 3.95 4.87 -1.48
CA ASP A 95 3.29 5.73 -2.46
C ASP A 95 4.33 6.47 -3.30
N GLU A 96 5.39 6.95 -2.68
CA GLU A 96 6.46 7.70 -3.34
C GLU A 96 7.20 6.86 -4.39
N GLN A 97 7.49 5.59 -4.09
CA GLN A 97 8.17 4.72 -5.05
C GLN A 97 7.27 4.36 -6.23
N VAL A 98 5.99 4.13 -5.99
CA VAL A 98 5.02 3.84 -7.07
C VAL A 98 4.80 5.07 -7.94
N GLU A 99 4.68 6.26 -7.35
CA GLU A 99 4.60 7.53 -8.10
C GLU A 99 5.88 7.79 -8.90
N TRP A 100 7.04 7.50 -8.32
CA TRP A 100 8.30 7.58 -9.05
C TRP A 100 8.34 6.63 -10.24
N ALA A 101 7.92 5.36 -10.08
CA ALA A 101 7.85 4.40 -11.18
C ALA A 101 6.87 4.85 -12.26
N MET A 102 5.73 5.41 -11.86
CA MET A 102 4.76 5.99 -12.79
C MET A 102 5.36 7.15 -13.61
N ALA A 103 6.15 8.00 -12.97
CA ALA A 103 6.76 9.15 -13.64
C ALA A 103 7.93 8.78 -14.56
N THR A 104 8.67 7.72 -14.24
CA THR A 104 9.95 7.42 -14.91
C THR A 104 9.93 6.21 -15.84
N ARG A 105 9.03 5.24 -15.61
CA ARG A 105 8.98 3.97 -16.36
C ARG A 105 7.79 3.88 -17.31
N PHE A 106 6.71 4.62 -17.04
CA PHE A 106 5.45 4.52 -17.76
C PHE A 106 5.40 5.39 -19.01
N ARG A 107 4.93 4.80 -20.11
CA ARG A 107 4.61 5.50 -21.33
C ARG A 107 3.16 5.22 -21.74
N ALA A 108 2.34 6.27 -21.73
CA ALA A 108 0.91 6.14 -21.98
C ALA A 108 0.57 5.60 -23.40
N ASP A 109 1.48 5.73 -24.36
CA ASP A 109 1.27 5.25 -25.73
C ASP A 109 1.37 3.72 -25.87
N ARG A 110 1.92 3.00 -24.88
CA ARG A 110 2.15 1.55 -24.95
C ARG A 110 1.92 0.76 -23.66
N ASP A 111 2.09 1.40 -22.50
CA ASP A 111 2.18 0.73 -21.22
C ASP A 111 0.85 0.79 -20.45
N ILE A 112 -0.21 1.34 -21.07
CA ILE A 112 -1.57 1.32 -20.55
C ILE A 112 -2.40 0.22 -21.20
N VAL A 113 -3.24 -0.43 -20.41
CA VAL A 113 -4.26 -1.38 -20.85
C VAL A 113 -5.62 -0.85 -20.40
N ILE A 114 -6.52 -0.60 -21.34
CA ILE A 114 -7.88 -0.13 -21.04
C ILE A 114 -8.86 -1.15 -21.58
N GLU A 115 -9.74 -1.64 -20.71
CA GLU A 115 -10.77 -2.61 -21.05
C GLU A 115 -12.14 -2.13 -20.52
N THR A 116 -13.17 -2.27 -21.33
CA THR A 116 -14.52 -1.80 -21.04
C THR A 116 -15.51 -2.96 -20.87
N GLY A 117 -16.70 -2.67 -20.35
CA GLY A 117 -17.78 -3.64 -20.34
C GLY A 117 -17.79 -4.58 -19.13
N PHE A 118 -17.01 -4.30 -18.10
CA PHE A 118 -17.05 -5.10 -16.86
C PHE A 118 -18.27 -4.76 -16.00
N PRO A 119 -18.76 -5.73 -15.20
CA PRO A 119 -19.79 -5.45 -14.21
C PRO A 119 -19.34 -4.33 -13.27
N PRO A 120 -20.21 -3.34 -13.00
CA PRO A 120 -19.84 -2.21 -12.16
C PRO A 120 -19.70 -2.64 -10.70
N HIS A 121 -18.73 -2.04 -10.01
CA HIS A 121 -18.61 -2.21 -8.56
C HIS A 121 -19.52 -1.19 -7.87
N TYR A 122 -20.35 -1.63 -6.94
CA TYR A 122 -21.36 -0.78 -6.28
C TYR A 122 -20.80 0.44 -5.53
N MET A 123 -19.52 0.42 -5.18
CA MET A 123 -18.83 1.54 -4.51
C MET A 123 -18.14 2.50 -5.48
N ASP A 124 -18.12 2.22 -6.77
CA ASP A 124 -17.49 3.11 -7.74
C ASP A 124 -18.42 4.31 -8.03
N PRO A 125 -18.02 5.54 -7.65
CA PRO A 125 -18.86 6.72 -7.85
C PRO A 125 -18.97 7.14 -9.32
N THR A 126 -18.16 6.57 -10.19
CA THR A 126 -18.19 6.88 -11.63
C THR A 126 -19.10 5.93 -12.41
N ASN A 127 -19.75 4.98 -11.74
CA ASN A 127 -20.72 4.12 -12.39
C ASN A 127 -21.99 4.91 -12.68
N GLU A 128 -22.45 4.80 -13.92
CA GLU A 128 -23.77 5.23 -14.32
C GLU A 128 -24.79 4.13 -14.05
N ASP A 129 -26.04 4.49 -13.73
CA ASP A 129 -27.11 3.52 -13.49
C ASP A 129 -27.31 2.62 -14.71
N GLY A 130 -27.17 1.31 -14.52
CA GLY A 130 -27.26 0.32 -15.58
C GLY A 130 -26.06 0.24 -16.53
N GLY A 131 -25.01 1.00 -16.25
CA GLY A 131 -23.79 1.01 -17.05
C GLY A 131 -22.82 -0.13 -16.74
N THR A 132 -21.68 -0.07 -17.41
CA THR A 132 -20.53 -0.96 -17.19
C THR A 132 -19.33 -0.17 -16.72
N MET A 133 -18.41 -0.85 -16.04
CA MET A 133 -17.16 -0.26 -15.57
C MET A 133 -16.05 -0.44 -16.61
N THR A 134 -15.22 0.57 -16.78
CA THR A 134 -13.94 0.51 -17.50
C THR A 134 -12.82 0.28 -16.51
N LYS A 135 -11.92 -0.62 -16.84
CA LYS A 135 -10.72 -0.93 -16.06
C LYS A 135 -9.47 -0.41 -16.76
N ALA A 136 -8.49 0.03 -15.97
CA ALA A 136 -7.20 0.46 -16.48
C ALA A 136 -6.05 -0.29 -15.77
N GLY A 137 -5.11 -0.80 -16.54
CA GLY A 137 -3.87 -1.40 -16.08
C GLY A 137 -2.68 -0.57 -16.51
N PHE A 138 -1.74 -0.39 -15.61
CA PHE A 138 -0.54 0.41 -15.78
C PHE A 138 0.68 -0.51 -15.64
N ASP A 139 1.39 -0.72 -16.75
CA ASP A 139 2.65 -1.44 -16.77
C ASP A 139 3.79 -0.47 -16.44
N LEU A 140 4.26 -0.50 -15.21
CA LEU A 140 5.35 0.33 -14.71
C LEU A 140 6.66 -0.47 -14.61
N THR A 141 6.72 -1.61 -15.30
CA THR A 141 7.92 -2.44 -15.32
C THR A 141 8.93 -1.93 -16.33
N VAL A 142 10.19 -2.27 -16.08
CA VAL A 142 11.24 -2.05 -17.07
C VAL A 142 11.06 -3.01 -18.25
N PRO A 143 11.26 -2.58 -19.51
CA PRO A 143 11.13 -3.46 -20.65
C PRO A 143 12.00 -4.71 -20.53
N PHE A 144 11.37 -5.89 -20.57
CA PHE A 144 12.04 -7.17 -20.38
C PHE A 144 13.14 -7.39 -21.42
N GLY A 145 14.31 -7.82 -20.96
CA GLY A 145 15.44 -8.13 -21.85
C GLY A 145 16.14 -6.90 -22.46
N ARG A 146 15.89 -5.72 -21.90
CA ARG A 146 16.51 -4.46 -22.33
C ARG A 146 17.32 -3.82 -21.20
N PRO A 147 18.42 -4.46 -20.75
CA PRO A 147 19.28 -3.91 -19.69
C PRO A 147 19.90 -2.56 -20.08
N ASP A 148 20.09 -2.31 -21.39
CA ASP A 148 20.56 -1.04 -21.92
C ASP A 148 19.64 0.14 -21.57
N LEU A 149 18.36 -0.09 -21.40
CA LEU A 149 17.42 0.94 -20.94
C LEU A 149 17.54 1.16 -19.43
N ILE A 150 17.81 0.10 -18.67
CA ILE A 150 18.00 0.19 -17.21
C ILE A 150 19.21 1.04 -16.88
N ASP A 151 20.35 0.78 -17.54
CA ASP A 151 21.61 1.46 -17.26
C ASP A 151 21.59 2.96 -17.61
N ASN A 152 20.75 3.35 -18.58
CA ASN A 152 20.73 4.72 -19.08
C ASN A 152 19.49 5.54 -18.67
N TRP A 153 18.38 4.90 -18.23
CA TRP A 153 17.09 5.57 -18.08
C TRP A 153 16.37 5.27 -16.77
N VAL A 154 16.67 4.15 -16.14
CA VAL A 154 15.94 3.69 -14.98
C VAL A 154 16.95 3.42 -13.87
N ALA A 155 17.20 4.43 -13.07
CA ALA A 155 17.90 4.24 -11.81
C ALA A 155 17.12 3.25 -10.93
N GLU A 156 17.80 2.61 -9.98
CA GLU A 156 17.15 1.91 -8.88
C GLU A 156 16.07 2.81 -8.26
N ALA A 157 14.96 2.20 -7.86
CA ALA A 157 13.90 2.94 -7.19
C ALA A 157 14.48 3.69 -5.98
N PRO A 158 14.29 5.01 -5.91
CA PRO A 158 14.88 5.77 -4.82
C PRO A 158 14.28 5.30 -3.49
N ARG A 159 15.12 5.19 -2.49
CA ARG A 159 14.66 4.90 -1.13
C ARG A 159 14.08 6.18 -0.54
N PHE A 160 12.77 6.35 -0.73
CA PHE A 160 12.01 7.38 -0.02
C PHE A 160 11.77 6.88 1.41
N GLY A 161 12.58 7.31 2.31
CA GLY A 161 12.39 7.06 3.72
C GLY A 161 12.99 8.23 4.47
N ARG A 162 12.26 8.78 5.43
CA ARG A 162 12.90 9.66 6.40
C ARG A 162 13.97 8.83 7.10
N PRO A 163 15.19 9.32 7.24
CA PRO A 163 16.21 8.59 7.96
C PRO A 163 15.67 8.27 9.35
N GLN A 164 15.85 7.02 9.78
CA GLN A 164 15.55 6.60 11.14
C GLN A 164 16.18 7.59 12.11
N ARG A 165 15.35 8.26 12.91
CA ARG A 165 15.80 9.26 13.87
C ARG A 165 16.21 8.63 15.19
N PHE A 166 15.59 7.50 15.55
CA PHE A 166 15.74 6.83 16.83
C PHE A 166 15.98 5.35 16.63
N ARG A 167 16.75 4.75 17.53
CA ARG A 167 17.04 3.31 17.48
C ARG A 167 15.94 2.46 18.11
N THR A 168 15.19 3.04 19.05
CA THR A 168 14.14 2.35 19.80
C THR A 168 12.92 3.23 19.94
N VAL A 169 11.76 2.60 20.19
CA VAL A 169 10.51 3.30 20.48
C VAL A 169 10.63 4.11 21.79
N ARG A 170 11.36 3.59 22.78
CA ARG A 170 11.63 4.31 24.02
C ARG A 170 12.35 5.63 23.75
N GLU A 171 13.44 5.59 22.98
CA GLU A 171 14.21 6.78 22.61
C GLU A 171 13.35 7.80 21.85
N ALA A 172 12.48 7.32 20.94
CA ALA A 172 11.53 8.17 20.24
C ALA A 172 10.54 8.86 21.21
N LEU A 173 9.98 8.11 22.16
CA LEU A 173 9.04 8.64 23.16
C LEU A 173 9.71 9.56 24.20
N GLU A 174 11.01 9.44 24.41
CA GLU A 174 11.78 10.39 25.23
C GLU A 174 11.87 11.78 24.59
N SER A 175 11.76 11.87 23.26
CA SER A 175 11.70 13.15 22.55
C SER A 175 10.34 13.82 22.60
N GLY A 176 9.28 13.09 22.94
CA GLY A 176 7.90 13.59 23.08
C GLY A 176 6.84 12.54 22.76
N PRO A 177 5.56 12.85 23.04
CA PRO A 177 4.44 11.99 22.69
C PRO A 177 4.32 11.78 21.16
N MET A 178 3.91 10.57 20.75
CA MET A 178 3.77 10.23 19.34
C MET A 178 2.59 9.26 19.09
N TYR A 179 1.96 9.40 17.93
CA TYR A 179 1.06 8.38 17.41
C TYR A 179 1.83 7.14 16.97
N PHE A 180 1.16 6.00 16.93
CA PHE A 180 1.75 4.73 16.49
C PHE A 180 2.42 4.83 15.11
N ALA A 181 1.76 5.48 14.14
CA ALA A 181 2.31 5.69 12.81
C ALA A 181 3.60 6.53 12.82
N HIS A 182 3.65 7.58 13.64
CA HIS A 182 4.85 8.40 13.78
C HIS A 182 6.00 7.65 14.48
N LEU A 183 5.68 6.74 15.42
CA LEU A 183 6.68 5.85 16.00
C LEU A 183 7.26 4.90 14.98
N MET A 184 6.42 4.32 14.11
CA MET A 184 6.90 3.49 13.00
C MET A 184 7.88 4.25 12.11
N GLU A 185 7.52 5.46 11.69
CA GLU A 185 8.41 6.33 10.90
C GLU A 185 9.70 6.68 11.64
N ALA A 186 9.59 7.00 12.93
CA ALA A 186 10.70 7.43 13.76
C ALA A 186 11.77 6.34 13.98
N VAL A 187 11.35 5.07 14.04
CA VAL A 187 12.24 3.92 14.20
C VAL A 187 12.49 3.15 12.89
N GLY A 188 11.88 3.60 11.78
CA GLY A 188 12.03 2.96 10.47
C GLY A 188 11.33 1.59 10.36
N SER A 189 10.27 1.38 11.14
CA SER A 189 9.47 0.15 11.10
C SER A 189 8.57 0.11 9.86
N ARG A 190 8.53 -1.03 9.17
CA ARG A 190 7.67 -1.23 7.99
C ARG A 190 6.29 -1.77 8.32
N ASP A 191 6.21 -2.74 9.23
CA ASP A 191 4.97 -3.43 9.59
C ASP A 191 4.46 -3.11 11.00
N GLY A 192 5.21 -2.32 11.76
CA GLY A 192 4.87 -1.90 13.11
C GLY A 192 4.97 -2.98 14.18
N ARG A 193 5.40 -4.21 13.84
CA ARG A 193 5.45 -5.32 14.79
C ARG A 193 6.40 -5.05 15.95
N GLU A 194 7.61 -4.59 15.65
CA GLU A 194 8.61 -4.25 16.66
C GLU A 194 8.15 -3.05 17.52
N VAL A 195 7.43 -2.09 16.93
CA VAL A 195 6.83 -0.97 17.66
C VAL A 195 5.78 -1.47 18.66
N ALA A 196 4.88 -2.35 18.22
CA ALA A 196 3.85 -2.91 19.08
C ALA A 196 4.45 -3.71 20.23
N LEU A 197 5.44 -4.57 19.96
CA LEU A 197 6.11 -5.37 20.98
C LEU A 197 6.85 -4.50 22.00
N GLU A 198 7.49 -3.42 21.57
CA GLU A 198 8.18 -2.52 22.50
C GLU A 198 7.21 -1.68 23.31
N LEU A 199 6.09 -1.22 22.73
CA LEU A 199 5.03 -0.55 23.48
C LEU A 199 4.40 -1.47 24.55
N ASP A 200 4.17 -2.75 24.23
CA ASP A 200 3.67 -3.72 25.21
C ASP A 200 4.67 -3.91 26.35
N ARG A 201 5.95 -4.03 26.04
CA ARG A 201 7.00 -4.09 27.06
C ARG A 201 7.03 -2.84 27.96
N LEU A 202 6.97 -1.64 27.37
CA LEU A 202 6.95 -0.38 28.14
C LEU A 202 5.67 -0.27 29.00
N ARG A 203 4.58 -0.88 28.54
CA ARG A 203 3.33 -0.99 29.33
C ARG A 203 3.50 -1.93 30.52
N GLU A 204 4.11 -3.09 30.31
CA GLU A 204 4.43 -4.06 31.38
C GLU A 204 5.39 -3.47 32.42
N GLU A 205 6.35 -2.65 32.00
CA GLU A 205 7.23 -1.88 32.87
C GLU A 205 6.49 -0.76 33.64
N GLY A 206 5.22 -0.50 33.29
CA GLY A 206 4.38 0.50 33.96
C GLY A 206 4.72 1.95 33.63
N ILE A 207 5.61 2.19 32.66
CA ILE A 207 6.11 3.52 32.26
C ILE A 207 5.43 4.13 31.06
N LEU A 208 4.56 3.38 30.36
CA LEU A 208 3.81 3.86 29.21
C LEU A 208 2.44 4.41 29.62
N THR A 209 2.02 5.48 28.99
CA THR A 209 0.64 6.01 29.07
C THR A 209 0.13 6.37 27.70
N ARG A 210 -1.20 6.46 27.57
CA ARG A 210 -1.86 6.96 26.37
C ARG A 210 -2.59 8.25 26.74
N LEU A 211 -2.30 9.31 26.00
CA LEU A 211 -2.92 10.61 26.18
C LEU A 211 -4.35 10.62 25.63
N GLU A 212 -5.17 11.61 26.04
CA GLU A 212 -6.56 11.76 25.58
C GLU A 212 -6.66 11.94 24.05
N ASN A 213 -5.67 12.57 23.44
CA ASN A 213 -5.58 12.71 21.99
C ASN A 213 -5.16 11.42 21.26
N GLY A 214 -4.85 10.35 22.01
CA GLY A 214 -4.49 9.05 21.45
C GLY A 214 -2.99 8.83 21.20
N GLU A 215 -2.14 9.79 21.53
CA GLU A 215 -0.69 9.64 21.46
C GLU A 215 -0.16 8.75 22.59
N TRP A 216 0.93 8.06 22.35
CA TRP A 216 1.71 7.34 23.34
C TRP A 216 2.74 8.25 23.97
N ALA A 217 2.93 8.16 25.27
CA ALA A 217 3.89 8.94 26.02
C ALA A 217 4.53 8.11 27.14
N LEU A 218 5.74 8.47 27.54
CA LEU A 218 6.33 7.95 28.76
C LEU A 218 5.80 8.73 29.97
N LYS A 219 5.45 8.02 31.04
CA LYS A 219 5.07 8.64 32.31
C LYS A 219 6.23 9.44 32.89
N SER A 220 5.93 10.56 33.49
CA SER A 220 6.93 11.35 34.19
C SER A 220 7.47 10.60 35.43
N LYS A 221 8.71 10.91 35.82
CA LYS A 221 9.32 10.31 37.04
C LYS A 221 8.49 10.52 38.31
N LYS A 222 7.58 11.51 38.32
CA LYS A 222 6.66 11.76 39.45
C LYS A 222 5.47 10.79 39.48
N GLU A 223 5.00 10.37 38.29
CA GLU A 223 3.85 9.45 38.15
C GLU A 223 4.22 7.98 38.40
N ILE A 224 5.52 7.64 38.32
CA ILE A 224 6.01 6.27 38.55
C ILE A 224 6.19 5.97 40.02
N LYS A 225 6.20 7.02 40.88
CA LYS A 225 6.46 6.89 42.33
C LYS A 225 5.19 7.01 43.19
N SER A 226 4.04 7.24 42.62
CA SER A 226 2.74 7.24 43.28
C SER A 226 2.01 5.92 43.01
#